data_909c81f0b65a5a5f79fc003bf4ca2119
#
_entry.id   909c81f0b65a5a5f79fc003bf4ca2119
#
_cell.length_a   1.000
_cell.length_b   1.000
_cell.length_c   1.000
_cell.angle_alpha   90.00
_cell.angle_beta   90.00
_cell.angle_gamma   90.00
#
_symmetry.space_group_name_H-M   'P 1'
#
loop_
_entity.id
_entity.type
_entity.pdbx_description
1 polymer ?
#
loop_
_entity_poly.entity_id
_entity_poly.type
_entity_poly.pdbx_seq_one_letter_code
_entity_poly.pdbx_strand_id
1 'polypeptide(L)'
;DWWGIVKADVGLKDGKIYEIGKAGNPDIQDNINIIIGASTEVIAGEGHILTAGSIDTHIHFICPQQIETALASGITTMLGGGTGPATGTNATTCTPGSFHISRMLQSAEAFPMNLGFFGKGNSSNEINLFDQVNAGACGLKLHEDWGTTPSTINSCLNVADALDVQVCIHTDTLNEAGFVEDTINAIAGRTIHTFHTEGAGGGHAPDIIKICGENNVLPSSTNPTRPYTKNTLEEHLDMLMVCHHLDSKIPEDIAFAESRIRRETIAAEDILHDIGAFSIIASDSQAMGRVGEVITRT
;
A
#
# COMPACT_ATOMS: atom_id res chain seq x y z
N ASP A 1 -20.99 6.00 3.22
CA ASP A 1 -21.56 7.04 2.38
C ASP A 1 -23.02 7.30 2.67
N TRP A 2 -23.28 7.90 3.82
CA TRP A 2 -24.62 8.26 4.26
C TRP A 2 -25.29 9.30 3.37
N TRP A 3 -24.50 10.17 2.75
CA TRP A 3 -25.01 11.32 1.99
C TRP A 3 -25.06 11.05 0.49
N GLY A 4 -24.39 10.01 0.01
CA GLY A 4 -24.28 9.77 -1.42
C GLY A 4 -23.58 10.94 -2.13
N ILE A 5 -24.04 11.26 -3.34
CA ILE A 5 -23.56 12.40 -4.11
C ILE A 5 -24.45 13.60 -3.81
N VAL A 6 -23.86 14.66 -3.31
CA VAL A 6 -24.58 15.91 -3.01
C VAL A 6 -23.99 17.07 -3.82
N LYS A 7 -24.84 18.02 -4.22
CA LYS A 7 -24.41 19.28 -4.81
C LYS A 7 -24.22 20.31 -3.70
N ALA A 8 -22.98 20.67 -3.42
CA ALA A 8 -22.65 21.60 -2.36
C ALA A 8 -21.30 22.26 -2.64
N ASP A 9 -21.03 23.34 -1.93
CA ASP A 9 -19.67 23.92 -1.81
C ASP A 9 -19.00 23.34 -0.57
N VAL A 10 -17.66 23.28 -0.58
CA VAL A 10 -16.85 22.80 0.53
C VAL A 10 -15.89 23.90 0.97
N GLY A 11 -16.06 24.36 2.19
CA GLY A 11 -15.16 25.31 2.84
C GLY A 11 -14.01 24.60 3.53
N LEU A 12 -12.78 25.05 3.25
CA LEU A 12 -11.56 24.58 3.92
C LEU A 12 -10.97 25.70 4.75
N LYS A 13 -10.56 25.37 5.98
CA LYS A 13 -9.89 26.30 6.87
C LYS A 13 -8.94 25.56 7.79
N ASP A 14 -7.73 26.09 7.93
CA ASP A 14 -6.69 25.51 8.81
C ASP A 14 -6.42 24.03 8.53
N GLY A 15 -6.39 23.65 7.23
CA GLY A 15 -6.15 22.29 6.78
C GLY A 15 -7.29 21.29 7.04
N LYS A 16 -8.49 21.77 7.36
CA LYS A 16 -9.66 20.93 7.67
C LYS A 16 -10.87 21.36 6.85
N ILE A 17 -11.80 20.43 6.65
CA ILE A 17 -13.13 20.76 6.16
C ILE A 17 -13.83 21.56 7.26
N TYR A 18 -14.14 22.82 6.92
CA TYR A 18 -14.80 23.74 7.82
C TYR A 18 -16.32 23.56 7.78
N GLU A 19 -16.86 23.51 6.58
CA GLU A 19 -18.31 23.43 6.34
C GLU A 19 -18.58 22.81 4.96
N ILE A 20 -19.70 22.13 4.82
CA ILE A 20 -20.25 21.68 3.55
C ILE A 20 -21.63 22.31 3.41
N GLY A 21 -21.84 23.13 2.37
CA GLY A 21 -23.09 23.86 2.25
C GLY A 21 -23.13 24.76 1.02
N LYS A 22 -23.59 25.98 1.20
CA LYS A 22 -23.65 27.00 0.15
C LYS A 22 -22.68 28.13 0.45
N ALA A 23 -21.73 28.36 -0.43
CA ALA A 23 -20.79 29.45 -0.33
C ALA A 23 -21.32 30.72 -1.02
N GLY A 24 -21.00 31.88 -0.47
CA GLY A 24 -21.37 33.15 -1.08
C GLY A 24 -21.28 34.35 -0.13
N ASN A 25 -21.97 35.42 -0.53
CA ASN A 25 -22.11 36.62 0.28
C ASN A 25 -23.53 36.69 0.88
N PRO A 26 -23.67 36.64 2.22
CA PRO A 26 -24.97 36.69 2.88
C PRO A 26 -25.72 38.03 2.69
N ASP A 27 -25.03 39.11 2.32
CA ASP A 27 -25.65 40.40 2.08
C ASP A 27 -26.53 40.43 0.81
N ILE A 28 -26.25 39.49 -0.12
CA ILE A 28 -26.95 39.44 -1.42
C ILE A 28 -27.60 38.08 -1.72
N GLN A 29 -27.33 37.05 -0.90
CA GLN A 29 -27.83 35.70 -1.11
C GLN A 29 -28.32 35.11 0.22
N ASP A 30 -29.50 34.47 0.18
CA ASP A 30 -30.04 33.77 1.35
C ASP A 30 -29.39 32.38 1.53
N ASN A 31 -29.45 31.92 2.78
CA ASN A 31 -29.00 30.59 3.19
C ASN A 31 -27.48 30.30 2.90
N ILE A 32 -26.65 31.29 3.05
CA ILE A 32 -25.21 31.14 2.97
C ILE A 32 -24.68 30.55 4.28
N ASN A 33 -24.00 29.42 4.17
CA ASN A 33 -23.31 28.76 5.28
C ASN A 33 -21.81 29.07 5.27
N ILE A 34 -21.22 29.20 4.08
CA ILE A 34 -19.79 29.44 3.89
C ILE A 34 -19.63 30.86 3.33
N ILE A 35 -19.12 31.77 4.14
CA ILE A 35 -18.93 33.16 3.74
C ILE A 35 -17.65 33.29 2.91
N ILE A 36 -17.81 33.83 1.69
CA ILE A 36 -16.67 34.21 0.86
C ILE A 36 -16.24 35.61 1.25
N GLY A 37 -15.10 35.72 1.94
CA GLY A 37 -14.50 36.98 2.36
C GLY A 37 -13.37 37.42 1.44
N ALA A 38 -12.78 38.57 1.76
CA ALA A 38 -11.71 39.18 0.97
C ALA A 38 -10.43 38.32 0.83
N SER A 39 -10.19 37.40 1.80
CA SER A 39 -9.06 36.49 1.81
C SER A 39 -9.42 35.05 1.41
N THR A 40 -10.65 34.82 0.95
CA THR A 40 -11.08 33.49 0.53
C THR A 40 -10.63 33.23 -0.90
N GLU A 41 -9.82 32.21 -1.08
CA GLU A 41 -9.54 31.66 -2.40
C GLU A 41 -10.70 30.76 -2.85
N VAL A 42 -11.12 30.90 -4.11
CA VAL A 42 -12.21 30.13 -4.69
C VAL A 42 -11.68 29.27 -5.83
N ILE A 43 -11.89 27.98 -5.72
CA ILE A 43 -11.56 27.01 -6.76
C ILE A 43 -12.88 26.54 -7.39
N ALA A 44 -13.00 26.71 -8.70
CA ALA A 44 -14.18 26.28 -9.44
C ALA A 44 -14.25 24.75 -9.52
N GLY A 45 -15.39 24.20 -9.10
CA GLY A 45 -15.65 22.75 -9.08
C GLY A 45 -16.77 22.32 -10.00
N GLU A 46 -17.30 23.21 -10.87
CA GLU A 46 -18.38 22.89 -11.77
C GLU A 46 -18.03 21.76 -12.74
N GLY A 47 -18.89 20.77 -12.82
CA GLY A 47 -18.67 19.58 -13.66
C GLY A 47 -17.68 18.56 -13.10
N HIS A 48 -17.22 18.75 -11.87
CA HIS A 48 -16.33 17.81 -11.18
C HIS A 48 -17.00 17.16 -9.98
N ILE A 49 -16.46 16.02 -9.58
CA ILE A 49 -16.80 15.35 -8.33
C ILE A 49 -15.62 15.49 -7.37
N LEU A 50 -15.88 16.06 -6.20
CA LEU A 50 -14.88 16.14 -5.13
C LEU A 50 -14.94 14.85 -4.30
N THR A 51 -13.80 14.16 -4.20
CA THR A 51 -13.61 12.97 -3.37
C THR A 51 -12.52 13.20 -2.33
N ALA A 52 -12.44 12.32 -1.34
CA ALA A 52 -11.24 12.24 -0.52
C ALA A 52 -10.02 11.89 -1.39
N GLY A 53 -8.85 12.34 -1.01
CA GLY A 53 -7.59 11.88 -1.61
C GLY A 53 -7.35 10.41 -1.30
N SER A 54 -6.75 9.70 -2.26
CA SER A 54 -6.50 8.28 -2.11
C SER A 54 -5.31 7.98 -1.21
N ILE A 55 -5.34 6.80 -0.60
CA ILE A 55 -4.26 6.25 0.22
C ILE A 55 -3.68 5.06 -0.53
N ASP A 56 -2.39 5.12 -0.87
CA ASP A 56 -1.67 3.97 -1.41
C ASP A 56 -0.86 3.31 -0.30
N THR A 57 -1.18 2.08 -0.01
CA THR A 57 -0.65 1.35 1.15
C THR A 57 0.52 0.42 0.82
N HIS A 58 0.97 0.40 -0.43
CA HIS A 58 2.06 -0.47 -0.87
C HIS A 58 3.05 0.28 -1.74
N ILE A 59 3.99 0.97 -1.08
CA ILE A 59 4.98 1.83 -1.73
C ILE A 59 6.39 1.37 -1.40
N HIS A 60 7.27 1.34 -2.42
CA HIS A 60 8.71 1.22 -2.26
C HIS A 60 9.34 2.61 -2.39
N PHE A 61 9.82 3.16 -1.28
CA PHE A 61 10.45 4.49 -1.27
C PHE A 61 11.90 4.40 -1.75
N ILE A 62 12.09 4.37 -3.06
CA ILE A 62 13.39 4.36 -3.72
C ILE A 62 13.67 5.73 -4.32
N CYS A 63 12.94 6.14 -5.34
CA CYS A 63 13.09 7.45 -6.00
C CYS A 63 11.96 8.39 -5.60
N PRO A 64 12.25 9.61 -5.08
CA PRO A 64 11.23 10.53 -4.59
C PRO A 64 10.32 11.12 -5.68
N GLN A 65 10.71 11.05 -6.95
CA GLN A 65 9.91 11.52 -8.08
C GLN A 65 8.51 10.89 -8.15
N GLN A 66 8.34 9.69 -7.61
CA GLN A 66 7.02 9.05 -7.52
C GLN A 66 6.01 9.85 -6.70
N ILE A 67 6.46 10.69 -5.75
CA ILE A 67 5.59 11.49 -4.88
C ILE A 67 4.83 12.54 -5.71
N GLU A 68 5.51 13.22 -6.62
CA GLU A 68 4.87 14.19 -7.52
C GLU A 68 3.86 13.50 -8.44
N THR A 69 4.22 12.33 -8.98
CA THR A 69 3.31 11.52 -9.81
C THR A 69 2.10 11.06 -9.02
N ALA A 70 2.28 10.61 -7.78
CA ALA A 70 1.21 10.21 -6.89
C ALA A 70 0.23 11.36 -6.64
N LEU A 71 0.76 12.53 -6.26
CA LEU A 71 -0.04 13.71 -5.98
C LEU A 71 -0.83 14.17 -7.22
N ALA A 72 -0.19 14.20 -8.39
CA ALA A 72 -0.84 14.52 -9.65
C ALA A 72 -1.95 13.53 -10.05
N SER A 73 -1.89 12.32 -9.52
CA SER A 73 -2.90 11.26 -9.74
C SER A 73 -4.02 11.24 -8.70
N GLY A 74 -3.97 12.13 -7.69
CA GLY A 74 -4.99 12.20 -6.63
C GLY A 74 -4.68 11.36 -5.38
N ILE A 75 -3.48 10.81 -5.26
CA ILE A 75 -3.00 10.16 -4.03
C ILE A 75 -2.49 11.24 -3.09
N THR A 76 -2.96 11.23 -1.85
CA THR A 76 -2.58 12.21 -0.82
C THR A 76 -1.86 11.57 0.37
N THR A 77 -1.82 10.25 0.42
CA THR A 77 -1.15 9.48 1.46
C THR A 77 -0.45 8.27 0.84
N MET A 78 0.81 8.09 1.16
CA MET A 78 1.61 6.95 0.72
C MET A 78 2.20 6.24 1.94
N LEU A 79 1.92 4.94 2.08
CA LEU A 79 2.44 4.08 3.14
C LEU A 79 3.32 3.00 2.51
N GLY A 80 4.48 2.77 3.10
CA GLY A 80 5.39 1.78 2.56
C GLY A 80 6.74 1.78 3.27
N GLY A 81 7.78 1.36 2.59
CA GLY A 81 9.12 1.35 3.15
C GLY A 81 10.20 1.50 2.09
N GLY A 82 11.40 1.65 2.57
CA GLY A 82 12.59 1.87 1.76
C GLY A 82 13.53 2.85 2.41
N THR A 83 14.68 3.04 1.81
CA THR A 83 15.75 3.90 2.33
C THR A 83 16.18 4.97 1.31
N GLY A 84 15.32 5.25 0.34
CA GLY A 84 15.62 6.19 -0.72
C GLY A 84 16.65 5.69 -1.73
N PRO A 85 17.15 6.54 -2.59
CA PRO A 85 18.08 6.14 -3.68
C PRO A 85 19.49 5.73 -3.19
N ALA A 86 19.85 6.00 -1.93
CA ALA A 86 21.17 5.74 -1.40
C ALA A 86 21.52 4.25 -1.32
N THR A 87 20.54 3.40 -1.00
CA THR A 87 20.73 1.94 -0.88
C THR A 87 19.91 1.14 -1.91
N GLY A 88 19.16 1.83 -2.76
CA GLY A 88 18.33 1.22 -3.80
C GLY A 88 17.35 0.19 -3.24
N THR A 89 17.39 -1.02 -3.79
CA THR A 89 16.43 -2.09 -3.46
C THR A 89 16.79 -2.91 -2.22
N ASN A 90 17.88 -2.61 -1.52
CA ASN A 90 18.34 -3.41 -0.38
C ASN A 90 17.36 -3.46 0.80
N ALA A 91 16.41 -2.54 0.87
CA ALA A 91 15.41 -2.46 1.92
C ALA A 91 14.03 -2.21 1.31
N THR A 92 13.61 -3.12 0.45
CA THR A 92 12.32 -3.02 -0.25
C THR A 92 11.15 -3.18 0.72
N THR A 93 10.14 -2.33 0.57
CA THR A 93 8.92 -2.28 1.39
C THR A 93 9.09 -2.11 2.89
N CYS A 94 10.29 -1.95 3.40
CA CYS A 94 10.52 -1.59 4.80
C CYS A 94 11.65 -0.58 4.95
N THR A 95 11.60 0.15 6.04
CA THR A 95 12.63 1.10 6.49
C THR A 95 13.25 0.53 7.77
N PRO A 96 14.38 -0.21 7.67
CA PRO A 96 14.86 -1.03 8.78
C PRO A 96 15.59 -0.22 9.84
N GLY A 97 15.13 -0.38 11.07
CA GLY A 97 15.78 0.21 12.24
C GLY A 97 15.54 1.70 12.44
N SER A 98 15.73 2.13 13.68
CA SER A 98 15.43 3.50 14.12
C SER A 98 16.21 4.58 13.37
N PHE A 99 17.46 4.28 12.97
CA PHE A 99 18.28 5.23 12.22
C PHE A 99 17.65 5.55 10.86
N HIS A 100 17.31 4.53 10.06
CA HIS A 100 16.72 4.75 8.74
C HIS A 100 15.34 5.37 8.81
N ILE A 101 14.51 4.96 9.78
CA ILE A 101 13.19 5.56 10.03
C ILE A 101 13.32 7.06 10.29
N SER A 102 14.22 7.46 11.20
CA SER A 102 14.46 8.86 11.50
C SER A 102 14.93 9.65 10.27
N ARG A 103 15.78 9.05 9.41
CA ARG A 103 16.26 9.71 8.19
C ARG A 103 15.17 9.84 7.14
N MET A 104 14.34 8.82 6.98
CA MET A 104 13.22 8.88 6.03
C MET A 104 12.17 9.88 6.49
N LEU A 105 11.85 9.96 7.78
CA LEU A 105 10.97 10.99 8.32
C LEU A 105 11.51 12.41 8.08
N GLN A 106 12.81 12.64 8.29
CA GLN A 106 13.43 13.92 7.96
C GLN A 106 13.34 14.27 6.47
N SER A 107 13.53 13.28 5.60
CA SER A 107 13.41 13.49 4.15
C SER A 107 11.98 13.79 3.71
N ALA A 108 11.00 13.26 4.43
CA ALA A 108 9.58 13.43 4.15
C ALA A 108 9.10 14.88 4.33
N GLU A 109 9.75 15.67 5.18
CA GLU A 109 9.38 17.07 5.44
C GLU A 109 9.44 17.97 4.19
N ALA A 110 10.19 17.54 3.17
CA ALA A 110 10.32 18.30 1.92
C ALA A 110 9.11 18.15 0.97
N PHE A 111 8.18 17.24 1.25
CA PHE A 111 7.12 16.89 0.31
C PHE A 111 5.73 17.22 0.84
N PRO A 112 4.84 17.79 0.01
CA PRO A 112 3.46 18.11 0.37
C PRO A 112 2.56 16.85 0.29
N MET A 113 2.93 15.79 1.00
CA MET A 113 2.30 14.46 0.96
C MET A 113 2.31 13.87 2.37
N ASN A 114 1.26 13.14 2.75
CA ASN A 114 1.31 12.33 3.95
C ASN A 114 2.14 11.07 3.65
N LEU A 115 3.24 10.91 4.36
CA LEU A 115 4.17 9.80 4.16
C LEU A 115 4.30 9.00 5.45
N GLY A 116 4.10 7.68 5.36
CA GLY A 116 4.30 6.76 6.46
C GLY A 116 5.27 5.64 6.09
N PHE A 117 6.17 5.31 7.02
CA PHE A 117 7.23 4.33 6.78
C PHE A 117 7.03 3.11 7.67
N PHE A 118 7.04 1.92 7.04
CA PHE A 118 6.99 0.64 7.75
C PHE A 118 8.40 0.23 8.19
N GLY A 119 8.52 -0.13 9.45
CA GLY A 119 9.71 -0.80 9.97
C GLY A 119 9.81 -2.24 9.46
N LYS A 120 11.00 -2.83 9.55
CA LYS A 120 11.24 -4.24 9.21
C LYS A 120 10.62 -5.14 10.28
N GLY A 121 9.59 -5.89 9.92
CA GLY A 121 8.89 -6.81 10.82
C GLY A 121 9.62 -8.12 11.07
N ASN A 122 10.55 -8.51 10.17
CA ASN A 122 11.31 -9.75 10.28
C ASN A 122 12.38 -9.64 11.36
N SER A 123 11.99 -9.97 12.58
CA SER A 123 12.89 -10.04 13.74
C SER A 123 12.41 -11.13 14.70
N SER A 124 13.33 -11.91 15.21
CA SER A 124 13.07 -12.85 16.30
C SER A 124 13.12 -12.19 17.68
N ASN A 125 13.52 -10.92 17.74
CA ASN A 125 13.61 -10.14 18.98
C ASN A 125 12.63 -8.97 18.92
N GLU A 126 11.61 -9.01 19.76
CA GLU A 126 10.56 -7.99 19.84
C GLU A 126 11.09 -6.61 20.22
N ILE A 127 12.19 -6.50 20.99
CA ILE A 127 12.79 -5.22 21.37
C ILE A 127 13.12 -4.38 20.13
N ASN A 128 13.68 -5.02 19.10
CA ASN A 128 14.02 -4.33 17.85
C ASN A 128 12.78 -3.83 17.09
N LEU A 129 11.64 -4.49 17.26
CA LEU A 129 10.37 -4.08 16.67
C LEU A 129 9.79 -2.87 17.44
N PHE A 130 9.81 -2.91 18.78
CA PHE A 130 9.44 -1.78 19.61
C PHE A 130 10.28 -0.54 19.32
N ASP A 131 11.58 -0.68 19.14
CA ASP A 131 12.50 0.42 18.83
C ASP A 131 12.14 1.12 17.51
N GLN A 132 11.71 0.36 16.52
CA GLN A 132 11.30 0.91 15.22
C GLN A 132 10.00 1.72 15.31
N VAL A 133 9.01 1.20 16.01
CA VAL A 133 7.74 1.92 16.19
C VAL A 133 7.96 3.16 17.03
N ASN A 134 8.74 3.08 18.12
CA ASN A 134 9.12 4.23 18.94
C ASN A 134 9.91 5.30 18.17
N ALA A 135 10.64 4.91 17.12
CA ALA A 135 11.34 5.83 16.22
C ALA A 135 10.42 6.52 15.20
N GLY A 136 9.14 6.13 15.15
CA GLY A 136 8.14 6.75 14.29
C GLY A 136 7.70 5.90 13.09
N ALA A 137 7.99 4.59 13.08
CA ALA A 137 7.40 3.70 12.08
C ALA A 137 5.87 3.67 12.27
N CYS A 138 5.12 3.80 11.18
CA CYS A 138 3.65 3.74 11.20
C CYS A 138 3.10 2.32 11.22
N GLY A 139 3.96 1.32 11.13
CA GLY A 139 3.64 -0.10 11.13
C GLY A 139 4.87 -0.94 10.85
N LEU A 140 4.67 -2.23 10.68
CA LEU A 140 5.73 -3.20 10.45
C LEU A 140 5.46 -4.01 9.18
N LYS A 141 6.51 -4.30 8.42
CA LYS A 141 6.42 -5.08 7.19
C LYS A 141 7.18 -6.40 7.30
N LEU A 142 6.50 -7.49 7.02
CA LEU A 142 7.05 -8.83 6.86
C LEU A 142 7.28 -9.14 5.39
N HIS A 143 8.44 -9.70 5.05
CA HIS A 143 8.79 -10.09 3.69
C HIS A 143 9.59 -11.41 3.70
N GLU A 144 9.35 -12.29 2.70
CA GLU A 144 9.97 -13.61 2.59
C GLU A 144 11.50 -13.55 2.54
N ASP A 145 12.06 -12.59 1.81
CA ASP A 145 13.51 -12.44 1.64
C ASP A 145 14.29 -12.38 2.96
N TRP A 146 13.60 -12.08 4.05
CA TRP A 146 14.20 -11.98 5.38
C TRP A 146 13.78 -13.09 6.33
N GLY A 147 13.17 -14.15 5.82
CA GLY A 147 12.75 -15.31 6.60
C GLY A 147 11.50 -15.04 7.43
N THR A 148 10.33 -15.13 6.80
CA THR A 148 9.04 -14.94 7.48
C THR A 148 8.51 -16.28 7.98
N THR A 149 9.04 -16.75 9.09
CA THR A 149 8.58 -17.95 9.76
C THR A 149 7.34 -17.68 10.62
N PRO A 150 6.56 -18.72 11.01
CA PRO A 150 5.45 -18.55 11.96
C PRO A 150 5.84 -17.82 13.24
N SER A 151 7.03 -18.09 13.76
CA SER A 151 7.56 -17.41 14.96
C SER A 151 7.79 -15.92 14.71
N THR A 152 8.34 -15.56 13.56
CA THR A 152 8.57 -14.16 13.17
C THR A 152 7.24 -13.40 13.00
N ILE A 153 6.25 -14.04 12.37
CA ILE A 153 4.90 -13.46 12.24
C ILE A 153 4.30 -13.21 13.63
N ASN A 154 4.40 -14.19 14.51
CA ASN A 154 3.86 -14.07 15.86
C ASN A 154 4.52 -12.95 16.66
N SER A 155 5.86 -12.85 16.64
CA SER A 155 6.59 -11.77 17.33
C SER A 155 6.22 -10.38 16.79
N CYS A 156 6.07 -10.27 15.46
CA CYS A 156 5.69 -9.02 14.82
C CYS A 156 4.28 -8.58 15.24
N LEU A 157 3.32 -9.50 15.22
CA LEU A 157 1.94 -9.22 15.61
C LEU A 157 1.79 -8.94 17.10
N ASN A 158 2.57 -9.59 17.98
CA ASN A 158 2.58 -9.26 19.42
C ASN A 158 2.94 -7.79 19.68
N VAL A 159 3.96 -7.30 19.00
CA VAL A 159 4.38 -5.89 19.12
C VAL A 159 3.34 -4.95 18.53
N ALA A 160 2.77 -5.32 17.39
CA ALA A 160 1.74 -4.54 16.74
C ALA A 160 0.47 -4.41 17.60
N ASP A 161 0.03 -5.50 18.22
CA ASP A 161 -1.10 -5.49 19.15
C ASP A 161 -0.81 -4.63 20.39
N ALA A 162 0.43 -4.65 20.90
CA ALA A 162 0.83 -3.88 22.06
C ALA A 162 0.91 -2.36 21.80
N LEU A 163 1.23 -1.97 20.56
CA LEU A 163 1.44 -0.56 20.18
C LEU A 163 0.34 0.00 19.28
N ASP A 164 -0.67 -0.80 18.96
CA ASP A 164 -1.79 -0.44 18.07
C ASP A 164 -1.32 0.07 16.71
N VAL A 165 -0.45 -0.70 16.05
CA VAL A 165 0.07 -0.39 14.72
C VAL A 165 -0.21 -1.53 13.74
N GLN A 166 -0.26 -1.22 12.44
CA GLN A 166 -0.54 -2.19 11.39
C GLN A 166 0.67 -3.07 11.07
N VAL A 167 0.42 -4.36 10.85
CA VAL A 167 1.36 -5.26 10.17
C VAL A 167 0.93 -5.47 8.73
N CYS A 168 1.89 -5.35 7.82
CA CYS A 168 1.72 -5.72 6.42
C CYS A 168 2.60 -6.94 6.10
N ILE A 169 2.10 -7.89 5.32
CA ILE A 169 2.83 -9.08 4.93
C ILE A 169 2.84 -9.24 3.41
N HIS A 170 4.03 -9.50 2.88
CA HIS A 170 4.19 -10.02 1.54
C HIS A 170 3.74 -11.49 1.55
N THR A 171 2.75 -11.83 0.73
CA THR A 171 1.99 -13.08 0.88
C THR A 171 2.68 -14.34 0.40
N ASP A 172 3.91 -14.22 -0.03
CA ASP A 172 4.74 -15.32 -0.52
C ASP A 172 5.72 -15.88 0.49
N THR A 173 5.50 -15.58 1.76
CA THR A 173 6.44 -15.78 2.85
C THR A 173 6.73 -17.24 3.21
N LEU A 174 5.95 -18.17 2.71
CA LEU A 174 6.04 -19.58 3.11
C LEU A 174 6.43 -20.53 1.98
N ASN A 175 6.75 -20.02 0.81
CA ASN A 175 7.11 -20.89 -0.31
C ASN A 175 8.27 -21.86 -0.03
N GLU A 176 9.17 -21.44 0.84
CA GLU A 176 10.35 -22.23 1.15
C GLU A 176 10.19 -23.08 2.42
N ALA A 177 9.20 -22.79 3.25
CA ALA A 177 9.15 -23.32 4.61
C ALA A 177 7.78 -23.90 5.04
N GLY A 178 6.73 -23.81 4.22
CA GLY A 178 5.41 -24.29 4.66
C GLY A 178 4.29 -24.04 3.67
N PHE A 179 3.07 -24.05 4.18
CA PHE A 179 1.83 -23.87 3.46
C PHE A 179 1.13 -22.60 3.93
N VAL A 180 0.17 -22.09 3.15
CA VAL A 180 -0.61 -20.91 3.54
C VAL A 180 -1.32 -21.09 4.89
N GLU A 181 -1.69 -22.32 5.23
CA GLU A 181 -2.26 -22.68 6.52
C GLU A 181 -1.33 -22.37 7.70
N ASP A 182 -0.01 -22.49 7.52
CA ASP A 182 0.96 -22.14 8.56
C ASP A 182 0.99 -20.63 8.82
N THR A 183 0.85 -19.81 7.77
CA THR A 183 0.68 -18.36 7.89
C THR A 183 -0.63 -18.02 8.60
N ILE A 184 -1.75 -18.62 8.19
CA ILE A 184 -3.06 -18.41 8.79
C ILE A 184 -3.02 -18.76 10.29
N ASN A 185 -2.43 -19.90 10.62
CA ASN A 185 -2.24 -20.33 12.01
C ASN A 185 -1.37 -19.35 12.82
N ALA A 186 -0.31 -18.81 12.21
CA ALA A 186 0.56 -17.84 12.88
C ALA A 186 -0.12 -16.49 13.10
N ILE A 187 -0.98 -16.05 12.18
CA ILE A 187 -1.81 -14.86 12.34
C ILE A 187 -2.76 -15.02 13.52
N ALA A 188 -3.33 -16.19 13.70
CA ALA A 188 -4.17 -16.54 14.85
C ALA A 188 -5.35 -15.57 15.07
N GLY A 189 -6.00 -15.14 13.99
CA GLY A 189 -7.15 -14.22 14.03
C GLY A 189 -6.83 -12.76 14.34
N ARG A 190 -5.54 -12.39 14.43
CA ARG A 190 -5.11 -10.99 14.63
C ARG A 190 -5.21 -10.18 13.32
N THR A 191 -5.26 -8.86 13.44
CA THR A 191 -5.35 -7.97 12.28
C THR A 191 -4.04 -7.92 11.50
N ILE A 192 -4.12 -8.18 10.20
CA ILE A 192 -2.99 -8.09 9.28
C ILE A 192 -3.44 -7.66 7.88
N HIS A 193 -2.61 -6.89 7.20
CA HIS A 193 -2.80 -6.49 5.81
C HIS A 193 -1.95 -7.37 4.90
N THR A 194 -2.59 -8.12 4.01
CA THR A 194 -1.91 -9.00 3.06
C THR A 194 -1.82 -8.34 1.69
N PHE A 195 -0.61 -8.25 1.15
CA PHE A 195 -0.35 -7.62 -0.13
C PHE A 195 -0.49 -8.62 -1.28
N HIS A 196 -0.80 -8.15 -2.51
CA HIS A 196 -0.98 -8.95 -3.73
C HIS A 196 -1.58 -10.34 -3.44
N THR A 197 -2.69 -10.33 -2.72
CA THR A 197 -3.34 -11.55 -2.22
C THR A 197 -3.98 -12.39 -3.34
N GLU A 198 -4.13 -11.82 -4.53
CA GLU A 198 -4.47 -12.54 -5.75
C GLU A 198 -3.33 -13.45 -6.26
N GLY A 199 -2.11 -13.24 -5.75
CA GLY A 199 -0.92 -13.98 -6.15
C GLY A 199 -0.14 -13.38 -7.33
N ALA A 200 -0.54 -12.22 -7.86
CA ALA A 200 0.11 -11.59 -9.02
C ALA A 200 1.47 -10.95 -8.70
N GLY A 201 1.77 -10.68 -7.44
CA GLY A 201 3.07 -10.18 -6.98
C GLY A 201 4.03 -11.29 -6.53
N GLY A 202 3.68 -12.53 -6.73
CA GLY A 202 4.35 -13.68 -6.17
C GLY A 202 3.52 -14.36 -5.08
N GLY A 203 3.99 -15.44 -4.51
CA GLY A 203 3.32 -16.11 -3.44
C GLY A 203 2.76 -17.49 -3.80
N HIS A 204 2.10 -18.13 -2.84
CA HIS A 204 1.46 -19.43 -3.01
C HIS A 204 0.22 -19.37 -3.90
N ALA A 205 0.41 -18.97 -5.14
CA ALA A 205 -0.68 -18.98 -6.11
C ALA A 205 -1.03 -20.43 -6.53
N PRO A 206 -2.30 -20.84 -6.54
CA PRO A 206 -3.49 -20.06 -6.22
C PRO A 206 -3.90 -20.07 -4.73
N ASP A 207 -3.22 -20.79 -3.88
CA ASP A 207 -3.66 -21.12 -2.51
C ASP A 207 -3.73 -19.91 -1.59
N ILE A 208 -2.93 -18.88 -1.85
CA ILE A 208 -2.92 -17.65 -1.05
C ILE A 208 -4.31 -16.98 -0.95
N ILE A 209 -5.16 -17.17 -1.94
CA ILE A 209 -6.54 -16.67 -1.93
C ILE A 209 -7.34 -17.13 -0.72
N LYS A 210 -7.00 -18.28 -0.12
CA LYS A 210 -7.67 -18.80 1.08
C LYS A 210 -7.68 -17.78 2.23
N ILE A 211 -6.63 -16.95 2.31
CA ILE A 211 -6.51 -15.95 3.40
C ILE A 211 -7.60 -14.88 3.35
N CYS A 212 -8.25 -14.66 2.20
CA CYS A 212 -9.38 -13.74 2.07
C CYS A 212 -10.61 -14.21 2.86
N GLY A 213 -10.67 -15.48 3.23
CA GLY A 213 -11.74 -16.04 4.07
C GLY A 213 -11.53 -15.84 5.56
N GLU A 214 -10.38 -15.34 5.98
CA GLU A 214 -10.05 -15.17 7.40
C GLU A 214 -10.58 -13.83 7.93
N ASN A 215 -11.16 -13.88 9.13
CA ASN A 215 -11.57 -12.67 9.83
C ASN A 215 -10.34 -11.82 10.18
N ASN A 216 -10.51 -10.50 10.18
CA ASN A 216 -9.48 -9.52 10.52
C ASN A 216 -8.28 -9.46 9.55
N VAL A 217 -8.32 -10.18 8.44
CA VAL A 217 -7.37 -9.99 7.35
C VAL A 217 -7.89 -8.89 6.43
N LEU A 218 -7.01 -7.98 6.03
CA LEU A 218 -7.26 -6.93 5.04
C LEU A 218 -6.55 -7.32 3.75
N PRO A 219 -7.20 -8.04 2.83
CA PRO A 219 -6.56 -8.45 1.60
C PRO A 219 -6.54 -7.30 0.60
N SER A 220 -5.38 -7.06 0.01
CA SER A 220 -5.23 -6.12 -1.09
C SER A 220 -4.70 -6.80 -2.35
N SER A 221 -5.15 -6.31 -3.49
CA SER A 221 -4.53 -6.63 -4.76
C SER A 221 -3.44 -5.63 -5.10
N THR A 222 -2.51 -6.09 -5.90
CA THR A 222 -1.49 -5.27 -6.53
C THR A 222 -1.55 -5.52 -8.02
N ASN A 223 -1.69 -4.47 -8.80
CA ASN A 223 -1.93 -4.59 -10.23
C ASN A 223 -0.78 -4.00 -11.04
N PRO A 224 0.37 -4.69 -11.10
CA PRO A 224 1.59 -4.14 -11.70
C PRO A 224 1.52 -3.97 -13.22
N THR A 225 0.69 -4.72 -13.91
CA THR A 225 0.71 -4.84 -15.37
C THR A 225 -0.50 -4.26 -16.07
N ARG A 226 -1.35 -3.52 -15.39
CA ARG A 226 -2.46 -2.85 -16.08
C ARG A 226 -2.02 -1.57 -16.80
N PRO A 227 -2.59 -1.28 -17.99
CA PRO A 227 -3.56 -2.09 -18.75
C PRO A 227 -2.94 -3.38 -19.24
N TYR A 228 -3.77 -4.41 -19.32
CA TYR A 228 -3.33 -5.65 -19.93
C TYR A 228 -2.97 -5.42 -21.40
N THR A 229 -1.76 -5.84 -21.74
CA THR A 229 -1.25 -5.87 -23.10
C THR A 229 -1.16 -7.32 -23.58
N LYS A 230 -0.82 -7.53 -24.85
CA LYS A 230 -0.52 -8.87 -25.32
C LYS A 230 0.69 -9.52 -24.66
N ASN A 231 1.56 -8.71 -24.06
CA ASN A 231 2.80 -9.14 -23.41
C ASN A 231 2.71 -9.06 -21.88
N THR A 232 1.51 -8.93 -21.32
CA THR A 232 1.32 -8.73 -19.85
C THR A 232 2.03 -9.81 -19.03
N LEU A 233 1.95 -11.07 -19.46
CA LEU A 233 2.58 -12.17 -18.73
C LEU A 233 4.10 -12.06 -18.72
N GLU A 234 4.69 -11.80 -19.88
CA GLU A 234 6.13 -11.67 -20.06
C GLU A 234 6.65 -10.45 -19.29
N GLU A 235 5.95 -9.32 -19.36
CA GLU A 235 6.30 -8.11 -18.60
C GLU A 235 6.28 -8.38 -17.08
N HIS A 236 5.31 -9.14 -16.61
CA HIS A 236 5.19 -9.50 -15.20
C HIS A 236 6.32 -10.42 -14.73
N LEU A 237 6.65 -11.43 -15.56
CA LEU A 237 7.78 -12.32 -15.29
C LEU A 237 9.10 -11.54 -15.21
N ASP A 238 9.35 -10.65 -16.17
CA ASP A 238 10.54 -9.81 -16.17
C ASP A 238 10.61 -8.92 -14.93
N MET A 239 9.49 -8.33 -14.53
CA MET A 239 9.42 -7.49 -13.33
C MET A 239 9.71 -8.32 -12.07
N LEU A 240 9.12 -9.51 -11.94
CA LEU A 240 9.38 -10.40 -10.81
C LEU A 240 10.86 -10.78 -10.73
N MET A 241 11.44 -11.18 -11.85
CA MET A 241 12.85 -11.55 -11.90
C MET A 241 13.76 -10.41 -11.44
N VAL A 242 13.48 -9.17 -11.86
CA VAL A 242 14.25 -8.00 -11.43
C VAL A 242 14.07 -7.72 -9.93
N CYS A 243 12.83 -7.76 -9.44
CA CYS A 243 12.51 -7.43 -8.05
C CYS A 243 13.06 -8.47 -7.05
N HIS A 244 13.14 -9.73 -7.46
CA HIS A 244 13.68 -10.83 -6.64
C HIS A 244 15.15 -11.16 -6.93
N HIS A 245 15.83 -10.33 -7.71
CA HIS A 245 17.24 -10.51 -8.05
C HIS A 245 17.58 -11.85 -8.72
N LEU A 246 16.64 -12.36 -9.51
CA LEU A 246 16.78 -13.63 -10.24
C LEU A 246 17.59 -13.44 -11.54
N ASP A 247 18.24 -14.51 -12.00
CA ASP A 247 19.01 -14.51 -13.24
C ASP A 247 18.30 -15.35 -14.32
N SER A 248 17.95 -14.70 -15.42
CA SER A 248 17.31 -15.36 -16.58
C SER A 248 18.16 -16.44 -17.26
N LYS A 249 19.41 -16.61 -16.87
CA LYS A 249 20.30 -17.69 -17.35
C LYS A 249 20.26 -18.92 -16.44
N ILE A 250 19.64 -18.83 -15.29
CA ILE A 250 19.53 -19.92 -14.31
C ILE A 250 18.11 -20.54 -14.48
N PRO A 251 18.02 -21.81 -14.92
CA PRO A 251 16.73 -22.47 -15.12
C PRO A 251 15.86 -22.54 -13.87
N GLU A 252 16.46 -22.67 -12.70
CA GLU A 252 15.76 -22.72 -11.42
C GLU A 252 15.11 -21.37 -11.08
N ASP A 253 15.77 -20.26 -11.39
CA ASP A 253 15.23 -18.91 -11.19
C ASP A 253 14.04 -18.65 -12.14
N ILE A 254 14.15 -19.10 -13.38
CA ILE A 254 13.03 -19.03 -14.33
C ILE A 254 11.83 -19.86 -13.83
N ALA A 255 12.09 -21.10 -13.40
CA ALA A 255 11.05 -21.97 -12.87
C ALA A 255 10.37 -21.39 -11.62
N PHE A 256 11.14 -20.73 -10.77
CA PHE A 256 10.64 -20.00 -9.62
C PHE A 256 9.69 -18.86 -10.05
N ALA A 257 10.12 -18.01 -10.97
CA ALA A 257 9.30 -16.91 -11.47
C ALA A 257 8.00 -17.42 -12.13
N GLU A 258 8.08 -18.44 -13.01
CA GLU A 258 6.94 -19.04 -13.68
C GLU A 258 5.97 -19.75 -12.70
N SER A 259 6.46 -20.23 -11.56
CA SER A 259 5.60 -20.83 -10.54
C SER A 259 4.69 -19.80 -9.87
N ARG A 260 5.07 -18.53 -9.87
CA ARG A 260 4.38 -17.43 -9.20
C ARG A 260 3.49 -16.63 -10.16
N ILE A 261 4.01 -16.28 -11.31
CA ILE A 261 3.29 -15.46 -12.29
C ILE A 261 2.49 -16.37 -13.23
N ARG A 262 1.17 -16.30 -13.10
CA ARG A 262 0.23 -17.12 -13.88
C ARG A 262 -0.89 -16.27 -14.44
N ARG A 263 -1.38 -16.63 -15.61
CA ARG A 263 -2.53 -15.96 -16.25
C ARG A 263 -3.77 -15.96 -15.35
N GLU A 264 -3.98 -17.07 -14.67
CA GLU A 264 -5.13 -17.30 -13.80
C GLU A 264 -5.14 -16.33 -12.62
N THR A 265 -3.98 -16.11 -11.98
CA THR A 265 -3.86 -15.17 -10.83
C THR A 265 -4.01 -13.73 -11.26
N ILE A 266 -3.45 -13.36 -12.42
CA ILE A 266 -3.62 -12.02 -12.99
C ILE A 266 -5.10 -11.76 -13.33
N ALA A 267 -5.79 -12.73 -13.93
CA ALA A 267 -7.19 -12.61 -14.31
C ALA A 267 -8.15 -12.67 -13.12
N ALA A 268 -7.74 -13.25 -12.00
CA ALA A 268 -8.58 -13.40 -10.82
C ALA A 268 -8.85 -12.07 -10.10
N GLU A 269 -8.00 -11.07 -10.24
CA GLU A 269 -8.08 -9.81 -9.52
C GLU A 269 -9.45 -9.12 -9.69
N ASP A 270 -9.90 -8.94 -10.93
CA ASP A 270 -11.16 -8.29 -11.24
C ASP A 270 -12.35 -9.05 -10.62
N ILE A 271 -12.32 -10.38 -10.75
CA ILE A 271 -13.37 -11.23 -10.18
C ILE A 271 -13.41 -11.13 -8.66
N LEU A 272 -12.25 -11.11 -8.00
CA LEU A 272 -12.15 -11.02 -6.54
C LEU A 272 -12.63 -9.68 -6.00
N HIS A 273 -12.41 -8.59 -6.74
CA HIS A 273 -13.00 -7.29 -6.42
C HIS A 273 -14.51 -7.28 -6.63
N ASP A 274 -15.01 -7.81 -7.76
CA ASP A 274 -16.43 -7.84 -8.09
C ASP A 274 -17.26 -8.61 -7.07
N ILE A 275 -16.72 -9.71 -6.55
CA ILE A 275 -17.41 -10.51 -5.51
C ILE A 275 -17.17 -10.00 -4.09
N GLY A 276 -16.40 -8.91 -3.93
CA GLY A 276 -16.10 -8.31 -2.63
C GLY A 276 -15.10 -9.07 -1.76
N ALA A 277 -14.30 -9.97 -2.34
CA ALA A 277 -13.22 -10.64 -1.63
C ALA A 277 -12.07 -9.67 -1.33
N PHE A 278 -11.85 -8.71 -2.20
CA PHE A 278 -10.93 -7.59 -2.00
C PHE A 278 -11.68 -6.27 -1.90
N SER A 279 -11.14 -5.36 -1.09
CA SER A 279 -11.64 -3.98 -0.98
C SER A 279 -10.52 -2.94 -1.13
N ILE A 280 -9.28 -3.37 -1.34
CA ILE A 280 -8.10 -2.52 -1.41
C ILE A 280 -7.31 -2.86 -2.66
N ILE A 281 -6.98 -1.82 -3.45
CA ILE A 281 -6.00 -1.89 -4.54
C ILE A 281 -4.82 -1.02 -4.14
N ALA A 282 -3.60 -1.54 -4.27
CA ALA A 282 -2.37 -0.82 -4.00
C ALA A 282 -1.42 -0.89 -5.21
N SER A 283 -0.45 0.03 -5.28
CA SER A 283 0.33 0.16 -6.52
C SER A 283 1.54 -0.75 -6.62
N ASP A 284 2.15 -1.12 -5.51
CA ASP A 284 3.49 -1.70 -5.49
C ASP A 284 4.52 -0.83 -6.24
N SER A 285 4.39 0.48 -6.06
CA SER A 285 5.19 1.47 -6.81
C SER A 285 6.67 1.30 -6.56
N GLN A 286 7.45 1.34 -7.63
CA GLN A 286 8.91 1.18 -7.70
C GLN A 286 9.42 -0.23 -7.41
N ALA A 287 8.54 -1.22 -7.23
CA ALA A 287 8.86 -2.63 -7.42
C ALA A 287 8.15 -3.13 -8.67
N MET A 288 6.96 -3.73 -8.53
CA MET A 288 6.26 -4.32 -9.67
C MET A 288 5.12 -3.46 -10.21
N GLY A 289 4.90 -2.25 -9.70
CA GLY A 289 3.78 -1.41 -10.10
C GLY A 289 4.09 0.07 -10.27
N ARG A 290 3.05 0.85 -10.57
CA ARG A 290 3.13 2.26 -10.94
C ARG A 290 2.08 3.08 -10.22
N VAL A 291 2.51 3.96 -9.32
CA VAL A 291 1.63 4.78 -8.47
C VAL A 291 0.64 5.64 -9.26
N GLY A 292 1.05 6.20 -10.40
CA GLY A 292 0.18 7.08 -11.20
C GLY A 292 -0.93 6.36 -11.96
N GLU A 293 -0.87 5.05 -12.07
CA GLU A 293 -1.79 4.28 -12.89
C GLU A 293 -2.89 3.57 -12.08
N VAL A 294 -2.66 3.33 -10.80
CA VAL A 294 -3.59 2.59 -9.94
C VAL A 294 -4.98 3.23 -9.93
N ILE A 295 -5.08 4.52 -9.64
CA ILE A 295 -6.38 5.21 -9.56
C ILE A 295 -7.10 5.22 -10.93
N THR A 296 -6.36 5.42 -12.00
CA THR A 296 -6.96 5.46 -13.35
C THR A 296 -7.56 4.11 -13.73
N ARG A 297 -7.11 3.04 -13.10
CA ARG A 297 -7.49 1.67 -13.43
C ARG A 297 -8.45 1.03 -12.45
N THR A 298 -8.56 1.60 -11.26
CA THR A 298 -9.59 1.27 -10.29
C THR A 298 -10.93 1.86 -10.71
#